data_ca439497a0aa3384d2689653933296db
#
_entry.id   ca439497a0aa3384d2689653933296db
#
_cell.length_a   1.000
_cell.length_b   1.000
_cell.length_c   1.000
_cell.angle_alpha   90.00
_cell.angle_beta   90.00
_cell.angle_gamma   90.00
#
_symmetry.space_group_name_H-M   'P 1'
#
loop_
_entity.id
_entity.type
_entity.pdbx_description
1 polymer ?
#
loop_
_entity_poly.entity_id
_entity_poly.type
_entity_poly.pdbx_seq_one_letter_code
_entity_poly.pdbx_strand_id
1 'polypeptide(L)'
;MQFDPLNDALVKIYNAEQAGKFDVELTPASKLLGNVLNIMQSSGYIGEYSRVENGRGDAFVVQLRGTINRCGTVKPRHSVRRQEFEKWETRYLPAQDFGLLILTTNSGDMNQYDAKDARNGGKWLAYGYSGEKHGKKRQNRTQRNHP
;
A
#
# COMPACT_ATOMS: atom_id res chain seq x y z
N MET A 1 -13.29 -14.55 15.86
CA MET A 1 -12.16 -13.76 15.42
C MET A 1 -12.06 -13.78 13.91
N GLN A 2 -11.85 -12.60 13.33
CA GLN A 2 -11.73 -12.53 11.90
C GLN A 2 -10.30 -12.71 11.46
N PHE A 3 -10.14 -13.45 10.38
CA PHE A 3 -8.83 -13.67 9.80
C PHE A 3 -8.73 -12.85 8.52
N ASP A 4 -7.79 -11.94 8.46
CA ASP A 4 -7.61 -11.08 7.31
C ASP A 4 -6.14 -11.03 6.95
N PRO A 5 -5.71 -11.89 6.03
CA PRO A 5 -4.29 -11.96 5.67
C PRO A 5 -3.74 -10.66 5.12
N LEU A 6 -4.55 -9.91 4.36
CA LEU A 6 -4.06 -8.65 3.82
C LEU A 6 -3.81 -7.65 4.93
N ASN A 7 -4.72 -7.57 5.90
CA ASN A 7 -4.54 -6.67 7.03
C ASN A 7 -3.29 -7.06 7.82
N ASP A 8 -3.11 -8.36 8.07
CA ASP A 8 -1.95 -8.82 8.81
C ASP A 8 -0.65 -8.46 8.10
N ALA A 9 -0.63 -8.58 6.77
CA ALA A 9 0.56 -8.25 6.00
C ALA A 9 0.86 -6.74 6.08
N LEU A 10 -0.16 -5.91 5.95
CA LEU A 10 0.05 -4.47 6.00
C LEU A 10 0.46 -4.01 7.39
N VAL A 11 -0.07 -4.64 8.44
CA VAL A 11 0.35 -4.34 9.81
C VAL A 11 1.82 -4.72 10.00
N LYS A 12 2.25 -5.85 9.44
CA LYS A 12 3.65 -6.23 9.52
C LYS A 12 4.55 -5.24 8.81
N ILE A 13 4.12 -4.77 7.63
CA ILE A 13 4.89 -3.76 6.91
C ILE A 13 4.99 -2.49 7.75
N TYR A 14 3.89 -2.03 8.30
CA TYR A 14 3.88 -0.82 9.11
C TYR A 14 4.80 -0.97 10.31
N ASN A 15 4.69 -2.07 11.03
CA ASN A 15 5.52 -2.29 12.22
C ASN A 15 7.00 -2.38 11.85
N ALA A 16 7.33 -3.01 10.74
CA ALA A 16 8.72 -3.11 10.31
C ALA A 16 9.28 -1.76 9.91
N GLU A 17 8.47 -0.93 9.28
CA GLU A 17 8.90 0.42 8.94
C GLU A 17 9.15 1.25 10.20
N GLN A 18 8.26 1.13 11.18
CA GLN A 18 8.42 1.87 12.44
C GLN A 18 9.66 1.40 13.20
N ALA A 19 10.00 0.14 13.07
CA ALA A 19 11.17 -0.42 13.73
C ALA A 19 12.47 -0.16 12.98
N GLY A 20 12.40 0.43 11.80
CA GLY A 20 13.58 0.73 11.00
C GLY A 20 14.19 -0.47 10.31
N LYS A 21 13.42 -1.51 10.10
CA LYS A 21 13.93 -2.71 9.43
C LYS A 21 14.07 -2.48 7.94
N PHE A 22 14.99 -3.22 7.32
CA PHE A 22 15.24 -3.09 5.90
C PHE A 22 14.33 -3.98 5.06
N ASP A 23 13.83 -5.06 5.62
CA ASP A 23 12.95 -5.94 4.90
C ASP A 23 11.97 -6.61 5.86
N VAL A 24 10.98 -7.29 5.29
CA VAL A 24 9.99 -7.99 6.07
C VAL A 24 9.48 -9.17 5.25
N GLU A 25 9.16 -10.25 5.94
CA GLU A 25 8.62 -11.46 5.30
C GLU A 25 7.13 -11.55 5.58
N LEU A 26 6.34 -11.71 4.54
CA LEU A 26 4.88 -11.75 4.63
C LEU A 26 4.38 -13.11 4.17
N THR A 27 3.59 -13.77 5.00
CA THR A 27 2.97 -15.04 4.65
C THR A 27 1.50 -15.01 4.97
N PRO A 28 0.69 -15.74 4.21
CA PRO A 28 0.99 -16.48 3.00
C PRO A 28 1.09 -15.54 1.78
N ALA A 29 1.77 -16.03 0.73
CA ALA A 29 1.95 -15.25 -0.49
C ALA A 29 0.72 -15.41 -1.38
N SER A 30 -0.32 -14.68 -1.08
CA SER A 30 -1.56 -14.76 -1.84
C SER A 30 -1.48 -13.87 -3.08
N LYS A 31 -2.37 -14.15 -4.03
CA LYS A 31 -2.43 -13.33 -5.24
C LYS A 31 -2.85 -11.90 -4.90
N LEU A 32 -3.81 -11.76 -3.99
CA LEU A 32 -4.26 -10.43 -3.59
C LEU A 32 -3.11 -9.62 -2.99
N LEU A 33 -2.34 -10.23 -2.10
CA LEU A 33 -1.21 -9.55 -1.49
C LEU A 33 -0.19 -9.17 -2.56
N GLY A 34 0.08 -10.07 -3.51
CA GLY A 34 1.01 -9.78 -4.58
C GLY A 34 0.57 -8.59 -5.41
N ASN A 35 -0.72 -8.50 -5.72
CA ASN A 35 -1.24 -7.38 -6.47
C ASN A 35 -1.08 -6.06 -5.70
N VAL A 36 -1.36 -6.08 -4.41
CA VAL A 36 -1.22 -4.89 -3.57
C VAL A 36 0.25 -4.48 -3.50
N LEU A 37 1.16 -5.44 -3.33
CA LEU A 37 2.59 -5.12 -3.29
C LEU A 37 3.07 -4.54 -4.61
N ASN A 38 2.57 -5.06 -5.72
CA ASN A 38 2.95 -4.53 -7.02
C ASN A 38 2.54 -3.07 -7.17
N ILE A 39 1.34 -2.73 -6.71
CA ILE A 39 0.87 -1.36 -6.78
C ILE A 39 1.70 -0.46 -5.87
N MET A 40 2.02 -0.93 -4.66
CA MET A 40 2.84 -0.16 -3.74
C MET A 40 4.25 0.07 -4.28
N GLN A 41 4.81 -0.95 -4.94
CA GLN A 41 6.12 -0.81 -5.54
C GLN A 41 6.10 0.21 -6.67
N SER A 42 5.09 0.13 -7.52
CA SER A 42 4.97 1.07 -8.64
C SER A 42 4.82 2.50 -8.16
N SER A 43 4.24 2.68 -6.99
CA SER A 43 4.03 4.01 -6.41
C SER A 43 5.20 4.45 -5.54
N GLY A 44 6.23 3.63 -5.40
CA GLY A 44 7.43 4.01 -4.67
C GLY A 44 7.38 3.84 -3.17
N TYR A 45 6.40 3.12 -2.65
CA TYR A 45 6.29 2.93 -1.21
C TYR A 45 7.12 1.77 -0.68
N ILE A 46 7.40 0.78 -1.50
CA ILE A 46 8.28 -0.32 -1.12
C ILE A 46 9.32 -0.51 -2.22
N GLY A 47 10.38 -1.21 -1.88
CA GLY A 47 11.39 -1.58 -2.85
C GLY A 47 11.00 -2.86 -3.56
N GLU A 48 11.99 -3.67 -3.86
CA GLU A 48 11.75 -4.91 -4.56
C GLU A 48 11.14 -5.94 -3.62
N TYR A 49 10.36 -6.83 -4.16
CA TYR A 49 9.85 -7.94 -3.41
C TYR A 49 9.96 -9.19 -4.25
N SER A 50 10.08 -10.33 -3.58
CA SER A 50 10.22 -11.62 -4.25
C SER A 50 9.42 -12.65 -3.50
N ARG A 51 9.00 -13.68 -4.24
CA ARG A 51 8.27 -14.79 -3.66
C ARG A 51 9.26 -15.88 -3.34
N VAL A 52 9.18 -16.40 -2.12
CA VAL A 52 10.04 -17.49 -1.70
C VAL A 52 9.19 -18.64 -1.18
N GLU A 53 9.63 -19.85 -1.45
CA GLU A 53 8.93 -21.03 -1.00
C GLU A 53 9.32 -21.33 0.42
N ASN A 54 8.31 -21.56 1.27
CA ASN A 54 8.57 -21.88 2.65
C ASN A 54 7.79 -23.10 3.14
N GLY A 55 7.09 -23.78 2.21
CA GLY A 55 6.32 -24.95 2.58
C GLY A 55 5.02 -24.66 3.30
N ARG A 56 4.66 -23.38 3.42
CA ARG A 56 3.45 -22.98 4.15
C ARG A 56 2.67 -21.94 3.37
N GLY A 57 2.51 -22.15 2.07
CA GLY A 57 1.81 -21.18 1.22
C GLY A 57 2.72 -20.12 0.68
N ASP A 58 4.01 -20.32 0.83
CA ASP A 58 5.05 -19.40 0.35
C ASP A 58 4.99 -18.06 1.07
N ALA A 59 5.97 -17.24 0.80
CA ALA A 59 6.08 -15.92 1.42
C ALA A 59 6.57 -14.91 0.42
N PHE A 60 6.27 -13.65 0.68
CA PHE A 60 6.92 -12.54 -0.03
C PHE A 60 7.95 -11.94 0.91
N VAL A 61 9.14 -11.71 0.42
CA VAL A 61 10.16 -10.94 1.12
C VAL A 61 10.18 -9.56 0.48
N VAL A 62 9.85 -8.55 1.26
CA VAL A 62 9.66 -7.20 0.76
C VAL A 62 10.73 -6.29 1.31
N GLN A 63 11.37 -5.53 0.45
CA GLN A 63 12.36 -4.56 0.88
C GLN A 63 11.68 -3.24 1.17
N LEU A 64 12.00 -2.67 2.31
CA LEU A 64 11.39 -1.44 2.78
C LEU A 64 12.27 -0.25 2.43
N ARG A 65 11.64 0.86 2.11
CA ARG A 65 12.37 2.06 1.72
C ARG A 65 12.38 3.14 2.79
N GLY A 66 11.74 2.87 3.92
CA GLY A 66 11.68 3.86 4.97
C GLY A 66 10.74 5.01 4.66
N THR A 67 9.81 4.81 3.73
CA THR A 67 8.97 5.91 3.27
C THR A 67 7.54 5.84 3.80
N ILE A 68 7.11 4.68 4.27
CA ILE A 68 5.72 4.53 4.68
C ILE A 68 5.51 5.09 6.07
N ASN A 69 4.62 6.07 6.19
CA ASN A 69 4.25 6.57 7.50
C ASN A 69 3.09 5.75 8.07
N ARG A 70 2.14 5.40 7.21
CA ARG A 70 0.99 4.62 7.65
C ARG A 70 0.44 3.84 6.47
N CYS A 71 -0.01 2.64 6.74
CA CYS A 71 -0.73 1.84 5.76
C CYS A 71 -1.66 0.90 6.49
N GLY A 72 -2.69 0.44 5.81
CA GLY A 72 -3.66 -0.47 6.41
C GLY A 72 -4.73 -0.85 5.41
N THR A 73 -5.66 -1.66 5.85
CA THR A 73 -6.79 -2.04 5.01
C THR A 73 -7.96 -1.10 5.27
N VAL A 74 -8.81 -0.97 4.27
CA VAL A 74 -10.06 -0.24 4.42
C VAL A 74 -11.11 -1.26 4.83
N LYS A 75 -11.69 -1.06 6.01
CA LYS A 75 -12.69 -1.98 6.55
C LYS A 75 -13.92 -1.23 6.99
N PRO A 76 -15.08 -1.75 6.68
CA PRO A 76 -15.33 -2.82 5.73
C PRO A 76 -14.96 -2.40 4.31
N ARG A 77 -14.92 -3.36 3.39
CA ARG A 77 -14.52 -3.06 2.02
C ARG A 77 -15.70 -2.43 1.29
N HIS A 78 -15.84 -1.14 1.48
CA HIS A 78 -16.95 -0.40 0.90
C HIS A 78 -16.85 -0.35 -0.61
N SER A 79 -18.00 -0.35 -1.27
CA SER A 79 -18.05 -0.06 -2.69
C SER A 79 -17.92 1.44 -2.90
N VAL A 80 -17.30 1.83 -4.00
CA VAL A 80 -17.11 3.23 -4.32
C VAL A 80 -17.39 3.46 -5.79
N ARG A 81 -18.09 4.54 -6.08
CA ARG A 81 -18.30 4.99 -7.44
C ARG A 81 -17.21 5.98 -7.77
N ARG A 82 -16.95 6.11 -9.07
CA ARG A 82 -15.84 6.99 -9.46
C ARG A 82 -16.05 8.45 -9.01
N GLN A 83 -17.29 8.90 -8.83
CA GLN A 83 -17.53 10.26 -8.38
C GLN A 83 -17.25 10.46 -6.90
N GLU A 84 -17.05 9.39 -6.16
CA GLU A 84 -16.93 9.46 -4.72
C GLU A 84 -15.50 9.40 -4.23
N PHE A 85 -14.52 9.35 -5.13
CA PHE A 85 -13.14 9.14 -4.74
C PHE A 85 -12.61 10.22 -3.81
N GLU A 86 -12.95 11.46 -4.05
CA GLU A 86 -12.44 12.55 -3.21
C GLU A 86 -12.90 12.41 -1.78
N LYS A 87 -14.12 11.95 -1.59
CA LYS A 87 -14.66 11.75 -0.26
C LYS A 87 -13.82 10.73 0.51
N TRP A 88 -13.42 9.65 -0.16
CA TRP A 88 -12.63 8.61 0.49
C TRP A 88 -11.19 9.03 0.69
N GLU A 89 -10.64 9.79 -0.25
CA GLU A 89 -9.29 10.32 -0.07
C GLU A 89 -9.23 11.23 1.15
N THR A 90 -10.22 12.06 1.34
CA THR A 90 -10.26 12.92 2.51
C THR A 90 -10.31 12.13 3.80
N ARG A 91 -11.01 10.99 3.76
CA ARG A 91 -11.20 10.20 4.97
C ARG A 91 -9.95 9.42 5.38
N TYR A 92 -9.20 8.90 4.41
CA TYR A 92 -8.07 8.00 4.70
C TYR A 92 -6.71 8.61 4.47
N LEU A 93 -6.61 9.66 3.68
CA LEU A 93 -5.33 10.25 3.34
C LEU A 93 -5.22 11.65 3.95
N PRO A 94 -3.98 12.09 4.23
CA PRO A 94 -3.78 13.41 4.84
C PRO A 94 -4.25 14.55 3.97
N ALA A 95 -4.20 14.37 2.66
CA ALA A 95 -4.63 15.41 1.74
C ALA A 95 -5.01 14.76 0.43
N GLN A 96 -5.81 15.46 -0.35
CA GLN A 96 -6.16 14.99 -1.68
C GLN A 96 -4.90 14.88 -2.52
N ASP A 97 -4.84 13.83 -3.32
CA ASP A 97 -3.70 13.54 -4.18
C ASP A 97 -2.40 13.31 -3.40
N PHE A 98 -2.53 12.94 -2.13
CA PHE A 98 -1.37 12.63 -1.31
C PHE A 98 -1.57 11.26 -0.69
N GLY A 99 -0.90 10.27 -1.24
CA GLY A 99 -1.01 8.91 -0.74
C GLY A 99 -1.68 8.01 -1.75
N LEU A 100 -1.98 6.83 -1.32
CA LEU A 100 -2.41 5.74 -2.19
C LEU A 100 -3.64 5.07 -1.61
N LEU A 101 -4.67 4.94 -2.43
CA LEU A 101 -5.84 4.13 -2.10
C LEU A 101 -5.94 3.05 -3.16
N ILE A 102 -5.97 1.81 -2.72
CA ILE A 102 -5.99 0.66 -3.61
C ILE A 102 -7.38 0.06 -3.60
N LEU A 103 -7.90 -0.22 -4.78
CA LEU A 103 -9.23 -0.80 -4.91
C LEU A 103 -9.22 -1.90 -5.94
N THR A 104 -10.22 -2.77 -5.86
CA THR A 104 -10.41 -3.81 -6.86
C THR A 104 -11.55 -3.38 -7.78
N THR A 105 -11.32 -3.49 -9.08
CA THR A 105 -12.30 -3.09 -10.09
C THR A 105 -12.51 -4.24 -11.04
N ASN A 106 -13.43 -4.07 -11.98
CA ASN A 106 -13.64 -5.06 -13.01
C ASN A 106 -12.41 -5.25 -13.90
N SER A 107 -11.55 -4.24 -13.93
CA SER A 107 -10.33 -4.31 -14.73
C SER A 107 -9.12 -4.74 -13.90
N GLY A 108 -9.33 -5.12 -12.65
CA GLY A 108 -8.25 -5.59 -11.78
C GLY A 108 -8.02 -4.65 -10.61
N ASP A 109 -6.99 -4.95 -9.82
CA ASP A 109 -6.63 -4.13 -8.69
C ASP A 109 -5.80 -2.95 -9.17
N MET A 110 -6.09 -1.77 -8.64
CA MET A 110 -5.38 -0.57 -9.08
C MET A 110 -5.45 0.50 -7.99
N ASN A 111 -4.65 1.55 -8.16
CA ASN A 111 -4.71 2.67 -7.25
C ASN A 111 -5.79 3.65 -7.69
N GLN A 112 -6.07 4.66 -6.86
CA GLN A 112 -7.15 5.58 -7.17
C GLN A 112 -6.86 6.44 -8.40
N TYR A 113 -5.60 6.73 -8.67
CA TYR A 113 -5.26 7.55 -9.83
C TYR A 113 -5.59 6.81 -11.12
N ASP A 114 -5.20 5.56 -11.19
CA ASP A 114 -5.49 4.73 -12.37
C ASP A 114 -6.99 4.50 -12.50
N ALA A 115 -7.69 4.31 -11.40
CA ALA A 115 -9.12 4.10 -11.43
C ALA A 115 -9.86 5.34 -11.92
N LYS A 116 -9.40 6.52 -11.53
CA LYS A 116 -10.00 7.77 -12.01
C LYS A 116 -9.80 7.90 -13.51
N ASP A 117 -8.60 7.60 -13.99
CA ASP A 117 -8.31 7.68 -15.42
C ASP A 117 -9.15 6.68 -16.20
N ALA A 118 -9.34 5.50 -15.68
CA ALA A 118 -10.13 4.48 -16.33
C ALA A 118 -11.63 4.66 -16.10
N ARG A 119 -12.00 5.61 -15.25
CA ARG A 119 -13.40 5.88 -14.90
C ARG A 119 -14.07 4.68 -14.29
N ASN A 120 -13.33 3.95 -13.47
CA ASN A 120 -13.83 2.76 -12.80
C ASN A 120 -14.15 3.04 -11.35
N GLY A 121 -15.24 2.44 -10.88
CA GLY A 121 -15.45 2.30 -9.46
C GLY A 121 -15.09 0.90 -9.04
N GLY A 122 -15.22 0.59 -7.77
CA GLY A 122 -14.88 -0.74 -7.28
C GLY A 122 -15.07 -0.83 -5.79
N LYS A 123 -14.27 -1.68 -5.16
CA LYS A 123 -14.28 -1.83 -3.70
C LYS A 123 -12.91 -1.51 -3.16
N TRP A 124 -12.88 -0.76 -2.09
CA TRP A 124 -11.63 -0.40 -1.45
C TRP A 124 -10.96 -1.61 -0.81
N LEU A 125 -9.66 -1.66 -0.89
CA LEU A 125 -8.86 -2.71 -0.25
C LEU A 125 -7.95 -2.14 0.80
N ALA A 126 -7.15 -1.14 0.46
CA ALA A 126 -6.06 -0.70 1.33
C ALA A 126 -5.73 0.76 1.09
N TYR A 127 -4.94 1.32 1.99
CA TYR A 127 -4.45 2.68 1.85
C TYR A 127 -3.03 2.76 2.38
N GLY A 128 -2.30 3.79 1.96
CA GLY A 128 -0.97 4.04 2.48
C GLY A 128 -0.51 5.43 2.11
N TYR A 129 0.39 5.99 2.92
CA TYR A 129 0.99 7.29 2.60
C TYR A 129 2.32 7.43 3.30
N SER A 130 3.14 8.35 2.79
CA SER A 130 4.45 8.57 3.34
C SER A 130 4.37 9.45 4.57
N GLY A 131 5.47 9.50 5.32
CA GLY A 131 5.51 10.28 6.54
C GLY A 131 5.62 11.76 6.33
N GLU A 132 6.00 12.16 5.13
CA GLU A 132 6.22 13.57 4.86
C GLU A 132 5.13 14.09 3.99
N LYS A 133 4.19 14.75 4.59
CA LYS A 133 3.13 15.34 3.83
C LYS A 133 3.65 16.32 2.80
N HIS A 134 4.64 17.08 3.21
CA HIS A 134 5.26 18.04 2.30
C HIS A 134 6.37 17.42 1.51
N GLY A 135 6.92 16.34 1.96
CA GLY A 135 7.96 15.62 1.26
C GLY A 135 9.33 16.24 1.31
N LYS A 136 9.40 17.48 1.66
CA LYS A 136 10.68 18.15 1.52
C LYS A 136 11.73 17.67 2.47
N LYS A 137 11.39 17.34 3.69
CA LYS A 137 12.38 16.86 4.62
C LYS A 137 12.96 15.55 4.19
N ARG A 138 12.08 14.65 3.77
CA ARG A 138 12.58 13.37 3.35
C ARG A 138 13.38 13.49 2.10
N GLN A 139 12.95 14.34 1.22
CA GLN A 139 13.69 14.56 0.02
C GLN A 139 15.07 15.03 0.32
N ASN A 140 15.20 15.95 1.23
CA ASN A 140 16.52 16.41 1.60
C ASN A 140 17.37 15.32 2.15
N ARG A 141 16.77 14.43 2.93
CA ARG A 141 17.50 13.32 3.45
C ARG A 141 17.93 12.36 2.39
N THR A 142 17.06 12.09 1.45
CA THR A 142 17.41 11.13 0.43
C THR A 142 18.31 11.68 -0.59
N GLN A 143 18.16 12.93 -0.82
CA GLN A 143 18.99 13.50 -1.75
C GLN A 143 20.22 13.78 -1.19
N ARG A 144 20.14 13.78 -0.18
CA ARG A 144 21.06 13.85 0.47
C ARG A 144 21.41 12.86 0.90
N ASN A 145 21.33 12.43 0.40
CA ASN A 145 21.19 11.47 0.51
C ASN A 145 21.18 11.02 0.01
N HIS A 146 21.58 11.85 -0.54
CA HIS A 146 21.26 11.68 -0.98
C HIS A 146 21.53 11.81 -1.12
N PRO A 147 22.06 12.07 -1.12
CA PRO A 147 22.08 12.32 -1.30
C PRO A 147 22.12 12.10 -1.34
#